data_db609c4c110f5d7dc023b37aa8c68303
#
_entry.id   db609c4c110f5d7dc023b37aa8c68303
#
_cell.length_a   1.000
_cell.length_b   1.000
_cell.length_c   1.000
_cell.angle_alpha   90.00
_cell.angle_beta   90.00
_cell.angle_gamma   90.00
#
_symmetry.space_group_name_H-M   'P 1'
#
loop_
_entity.id
_entity.type
_entity.pdbx_description
1 polymer ?
#
loop_
_entity_poly.entity_id
_entity_poly.type
_entity_poly.pdbx_seq_one_letter_code
_entity_poly.pdbx_strand_id
1 'polypeptide(L)'
;MSLTKKYSHKIKTADELKKIIGPLPRTKKVIMCHGVFDVVHPGHLRHLLFAKEKAQILIASITSDKFVTKDKYRPYVPQELRAANLAALEMIDYVIIDNNPEPLNNLKLLKPDFFGKGYEYSSHVVNSKTGDESKILESYGGKIIFTPGDIIYSSTALINSDPPSIGLDKLMTLMEKEKIKFQDLKEALKNLSKATVHVIGDTIVDSYTHTSIYGGQNKTPTPSVRYENRKDYVGGAGIVAIHIRATGATVIFSTVLGDDHYTTFVIND
;
A
#
# COMPACT_ATOMS: atom_id res chain seq x y z
N MET A 1 -21.81 18.43 18.31
CA MET A 1 -22.53 17.33 17.63
C MET A 1 -21.58 16.16 17.47
N SER A 2 -21.93 14.94 17.91
CA SER A 2 -21.03 13.78 17.77
C SER A 2 -20.79 13.47 16.29
N LEU A 3 -19.53 13.13 15.93
CA LEU A 3 -19.11 12.78 14.56
C LEU A 3 -19.98 11.65 13.99
N THR A 4 -20.22 10.61 14.79
CA THR A 4 -21.04 9.45 14.42
C THR A 4 -22.49 9.84 14.13
N LYS A 5 -23.06 10.80 14.87
CA LYS A 5 -24.42 11.29 14.63
C LYS A 5 -24.55 12.07 13.33
N LYS A 6 -23.51 12.86 12.96
CA LYS A 6 -23.50 13.66 11.73
C LYS A 6 -23.62 12.80 10.48
N TYR A 7 -22.94 11.65 10.46
CA TYR A 7 -22.85 10.76 9.29
C TYR A 7 -23.69 9.48 9.40
N SER A 8 -24.58 9.39 10.42
CA SER A 8 -25.43 8.21 10.64
C SER A 8 -26.32 7.86 9.44
N HIS A 9 -26.66 8.85 8.60
CA HIS A 9 -27.43 8.63 7.39
C HIS A 9 -26.72 7.75 6.35
N LYS A 10 -25.38 7.72 6.33
CA LYS A 10 -24.58 6.84 5.47
C LYS A 10 -24.20 5.50 6.15
N ILE A 11 -24.17 5.44 7.49
CA ILE A 11 -23.82 4.23 8.23
C ILE A 11 -25.09 3.38 8.39
N LYS A 12 -25.07 2.17 7.81
CA LYS A 12 -26.22 1.28 7.75
C LYS A 12 -25.87 -0.12 8.22
N THR A 13 -26.87 -0.87 8.65
CA THR A 13 -26.74 -2.33 8.74
C THR A 13 -26.81 -2.94 7.35
N ALA A 14 -26.30 -4.16 7.18
CA ALA A 14 -26.36 -4.85 5.91
C ALA A 14 -27.80 -5.11 5.44
N ASP A 15 -28.73 -5.37 6.35
CA ASP A 15 -30.15 -5.58 6.03
C ASP A 15 -30.86 -4.28 5.58
N GLU A 16 -30.58 -3.15 6.22
CA GLU A 16 -31.07 -1.84 5.77
C GLU A 16 -30.53 -1.51 4.38
N LEU A 17 -29.22 -1.75 4.18
CA LEU A 17 -28.57 -1.46 2.91
C LEU A 17 -29.11 -2.33 1.77
N LYS A 18 -29.40 -3.62 2.04
CA LYS A 18 -30.07 -4.52 1.07
C LYS A 18 -31.38 -3.94 0.55
N LYS A 19 -32.19 -3.34 1.47
CA LYS A 19 -33.45 -2.70 1.07
C LYS A 19 -33.22 -1.45 0.22
N ILE A 20 -32.20 -0.66 0.54
CA ILE A 20 -31.85 0.59 -0.16
C ILE A 20 -31.35 0.31 -1.58
N ILE A 21 -30.41 -0.65 -1.75
CA ILE A 21 -29.82 -0.94 -3.06
C ILE A 21 -30.69 -1.83 -3.95
N GLY A 22 -31.66 -2.52 -3.37
CA GLY A 22 -32.59 -3.42 -4.07
C GLY A 22 -31.96 -4.72 -4.59
N PRO A 23 -32.82 -5.62 -5.12
CA PRO A 23 -32.36 -6.89 -5.68
C PRO A 23 -31.72 -6.73 -7.07
N LEU A 24 -31.03 -7.78 -7.54
CA LEU A 24 -30.57 -7.88 -8.93
C LEU A 24 -31.74 -8.33 -9.86
N PRO A 25 -31.78 -7.87 -11.11
CA PRO A 25 -30.96 -6.82 -11.70
C PRO A 25 -31.36 -5.43 -11.19
N ARG A 26 -30.39 -4.53 -11.03
CA ARG A 26 -30.60 -3.16 -10.54
C ARG A 26 -30.11 -2.13 -11.56
N THR A 27 -30.68 -0.92 -11.50
CA THR A 27 -30.33 0.18 -12.42
C THR A 27 -28.98 0.82 -12.08
N LYS A 28 -28.63 0.86 -10.80
CA LYS A 28 -27.35 1.44 -10.31
C LYS A 28 -26.39 0.32 -9.96
N LYS A 29 -25.23 0.32 -10.58
CA LYS A 29 -24.14 -0.60 -10.21
C LYS A 29 -23.64 -0.30 -8.82
N VAL A 30 -23.37 -1.37 -8.07
CA VAL A 30 -22.88 -1.33 -6.70
C VAL A 30 -21.50 -1.95 -6.63
N ILE A 31 -20.55 -1.25 -6.01
CA ILE A 31 -19.24 -1.79 -5.66
C ILE A 31 -19.09 -1.81 -4.14
N MET A 32 -18.54 -2.90 -3.60
CA MET A 32 -18.20 -3.01 -2.20
C MET A 32 -16.69 -3.16 -2.05
N CYS A 33 -16.09 -2.35 -1.18
CA CYS A 33 -14.71 -2.50 -0.73
C CYS A 33 -14.71 -2.92 0.73
N HIS A 34 -13.90 -3.92 1.10
CA HIS A 34 -13.82 -4.41 2.47
C HIS A 34 -12.41 -4.29 3.02
N GLY A 35 -12.31 -3.87 4.28
CA GLY A 35 -11.03 -3.78 4.98
C GLY A 35 -11.18 -3.34 6.43
N VAL A 36 -10.06 -3.26 7.15
CA VAL A 36 -10.03 -2.74 8.52
C VAL A 36 -10.21 -1.22 8.53
N PHE A 37 -9.54 -0.51 7.62
CA PHE A 37 -9.54 0.96 7.52
C PHE A 37 -9.23 1.64 8.86
N ASP A 38 -8.24 1.13 9.59
CA ASP A 38 -7.90 1.59 10.94
C ASP A 38 -7.49 3.07 10.93
N VAL A 39 -6.49 3.41 10.10
CA VAL A 39 -6.11 4.78 9.79
C VAL A 39 -6.28 5.00 8.29
N VAL A 40 -7.18 5.91 7.90
CA VAL A 40 -7.38 6.25 6.49
C VAL A 40 -6.19 7.07 6.00
N HIS A 41 -5.57 6.63 4.91
CA HIS A 41 -4.39 7.24 4.31
C HIS A 41 -4.57 7.38 2.78
N PRO A 42 -3.68 8.11 2.07
CA PRO A 42 -3.83 8.34 0.63
C PRO A 42 -4.05 7.08 -0.22
N GLY A 43 -3.45 5.94 0.13
CA GLY A 43 -3.69 4.66 -0.55
C GLY A 43 -5.14 4.22 -0.46
N HIS A 44 -5.77 4.33 0.71
CA HIS A 44 -7.19 4.06 0.86
C HIS A 44 -8.05 5.02 0.02
N LEU A 45 -7.70 6.32 -0.02
CA LEU A 45 -8.45 7.29 -0.81
C LEU A 45 -8.41 6.96 -2.30
N ARG A 46 -7.23 6.65 -2.86
CA ARG A 46 -7.09 6.25 -4.26
C ARG A 46 -7.85 4.96 -4.58
N HIS A 47 -7.74 3.95 -3.72
CA HIS A 47 -8.50 2.70 -3.84
C HIS A 47 -10.02 2.97 -3.92
N LEU A 48 -10.53 3.79 -3.01
CA LEU A 48 -11.96 4.12 -2.94
C LEU A 48 -12.42 5.02 -4.10
N LEU A 49 -11.59 5.97 -4.54
CA LEU A 49 -11.87 6.79 -5.72
C LEU A 49 -11.95 5.93 -6.98
N PHE A 50 -10.97 5.06 -7.21
CA PHE A 50 -10.99 4.14 -8.34
C PHE A 50 -12.23 3.22 -8.30
N ALA A 51 -12.58 2.71 -7.12
CA ALA A 51 -13.78 1.90 -6.95
C ALA A 51 -15.05 2.69 -7.29
N LYS A 52 -15.14 3.95 -6.85
CA LYS A 52 -16.27 4.84 -7.13
C LYS A 52 -16.46 5.11 -8.62
N GLU A 53 -15.38 5.19 -9.39
CA GLU A 53 -15.46 5.34 -10.86
C GLU A 53 -16.09 4.15 -11.57
N LYS A 54 -16.09 2.96 -10.96
CA LYS A 54 -16.63 1.73 -11.55
C LYS A 54 -18.11 1.50 -11.25
N ALA A 55 -18.70 2.24 -10.30
CA ALA A 55 -20.08 2.04 -9.88
C ALA A 55 -20.72 3.32 -9.34
N GLN A 56 -22.04 3.43 -9.44
CA GLN A 56 -22.78 4.58 -8.93
C GLN A 56 -22.89 4.56 -7.40
N ILE A 57 -22.84 3.36 -6.79
CA ILE A 57 -22.91 3.20 -5.33
C ILE A 57 -21.65 2.51 -4.84
N LEU A 58 -20.91 3.19 -3.97
CA LEU A 58 -19.74 2.65 -3.26
C LEU A 58 -20.10 2.36 -1.81
N ILE A 59 -19.94 1.10 -1.44
CA ILE A 59 -20.10 0.62 -0.06
C ILE A 59 -18.72 0.35 0.52
N ALA A 60 -18.40 1.00 1.64
CA ALA A 60 -17.24 0.64 2.45
C ALA A 60 -17.71 -0.31 3.57
N SER A 61 -17.18 -1.53 3.57
CA SER A 61 -17.41 -2.53 4.61
C SER A 61 -16.19 -2.61 5.52
N ILE A 62 -16.37 -2.33 6.82
CA ILE A 62 -15.26 -2.37 7.78
C ILE A 62 -15.36 -3.61 8.66
N THR A 63 -14.24 -4.28 8.87
CA THR A 63 -14.15 -5.36 9.87
C THR A 63 -14.40 -4.80 11.26
N SER A 64 -15.33 -5.39 12.01
CA SER A 64 -15.59 -4.97 13.41
C SER A 64 -14.38 -5.24 14.30
N ASP A 65 -14.26 -4.49 15.39
CA ASP A 65 -13.13 -4.57 16.32
C ASP A 65 -12.88 -6.01 16.82
N LYS A 66 -13.97 -6.76 17.03
CA LYS A 66 -13.93 -8.16 17.48
C LYS A 66 -13.12 -9.09 16.57
N PHE A 67 -13.06 -8.79 15.27
CA PHE A 67 -12.42 -9.64 14.27
C PHE A 67 -11.11 -9.07 13.70
N VAL A 68 -10.62 -7.96 14.24
CA VAL A 68 -9.31 -7.43 13.90
C VAL A 68 -8.24 -8.15 14.73
N THR A 69 -7.56 -9.12 14.13
CA THR A 69 -6.59 -10.01 14.82
C THR A 69 -5.13 -9.74 14.41
N LYS A 70 -4.87 -8.67 13.63
CA LYS A 70 -3.56 -8.45 12.99
C LYS A 70 -2.42 -8.07 13.94
N ASP A 71 -2.71 -7.55 15.14
CA ASP A 71 -1.70 -7.15 16.12
C ASP A 71 -2.33 -6.95 17.51
N LYS A 72 -1.50 -7.00 18.57
CA LYS A 72 -1.92 -6.93 19.98
C LYS A 72 -2.63 -5.62 20.36
N TYR A 73 -2.40 -4.54 19.60
CA TYR A 73 -2.94 -3.20 19.88
C TYR A 73 -3.87 -2.67 18.78
N ARG A 74 -4.37 -3.53 17.87
CA ARG A 74 -5.26 -3.12 16.78
C ARG A 74 -6.71 -3.56 17.03
N PRO A 75 -7.71 -2.78 16.55
CA PRO A 75 -7.55 -1.51 15.85
C PRO A 75 -7.25 -0.36 16.82
N TYR A 76 -6.54 0.68 16.35
CA TYR A 76 -6.29 1.92 17.11
C TYR A 76 -7.52 2.79 17.19
N VAL A 77 -8.32 2.81 16.12
CA VAL A 77 -9.54 3.61 16.04
C VAL A 77 -10.75 2.68 16.18
N PRO A 78 -11.60 2.88 17.20
CA PRO A 78 -12.84 2.11 17.38
C PRO A 78 -13.70 2.06 16.12
N GLN A 79 -14.38 0.96 15.88
CA GLN A 79 -15.17 0.73 14.66
C GLN A 79 -16.19 1.85 14.35
N GLU A 80 -16.81 2.44 15.35
CA GLU A 80 -17.79 3.52 15.16
C GLU A 80 -17.11 4.78 14.59
N LEU A 81 -15.89 5.09 15.05
CA LEU A 81 -15.11 6.21 14.55
C LEU A 81 -14.51 5.91 13.16
N ARG A 82 -14.08 4.68 12.91
CA ARG A 82 -13.63 4.24 11.58
C ARG A 82 -14.76 4.36 10.56
N ALA A 83 -15.97 3.93 10.96
CA ALA A 83 -17.16 4.08 10.13
C ALA A 83 -17.50 5.57 9.87
N ALA A 84 -17.41 6.42 10.88
CA ALA A 84 -17.65 7.85 10.71
C ALA A 84 -16.61 8.53 9.83
N ASN A 85 -15.32 8.16 9.95
CA ASN A 85 -14.24 8.66 9.09
C ASN A 85 -14.50 8.33 7.61
N LEU A 86 -14.87 7.09 7.31
CA LEU A 86 -15.20 6.68 5.95
C LEU A 86 -16.49 7.35 5.45
N ALA A 87 -17.52 7.45 6.28
CA ALA A 87 -18.78 8.07 5.91
C ALA A 87 -18.63 9.59 5.63
N ALA A 88 -17.59 10.23 6.19
CA ALA A 88 -17.26 11.61 5.92
C ALA A 88 -16.63 11.84 4.54
N LEU A 89 -16.14 10.79 3.88
CA LEU A 89 -15.58 10.89 2.55
C LEU A 89 -16.69 11.06 1.51
N GLU A 90 -16.49 12.00 0.59
CA GLU A 90 -17.50 12.34 -0.43
C GLU A 90 -17.83 11.15 -1.33
N MET A 91 -16.81 10.39 -1.75
CA MET A 91 -16.97 9.28 -2.69
C MET A 91 -17.72 8.07 -2.10
N ILE A 92 -17.85 7.95 -0.78
CA ILE A 92 -18.53 6.83 -0.13
C ILE A 92 -20.02 7.15 0.04
N ASP A 93 -20.87 6.27 -0.48
CA ASP A 93 -22.32 6.39 -0.33
C ASP A 93 -22.80 5.75 0.97
N TYR A 94 -22.28 4.56 1.29
CA TYR A 94 -22.67 3.84 2.51
C TYR A 94 -21.50 3.16 3.18
N VAL A 95 -21.61 3.01 4.50
CA VAL A 95 -20.65 2.26 5.33
C VAL A 95 -21.42 1.19 6.11
N ILE A 96 -20.88 -0.01 6.16
CA ILE A 96 -21.36 -1.09 7.03
C ILE A 96 -20.25 -1.58 7.95
N ILE A 97 -20.60 -1.92 9.20
CA ILE A 97 -19.71 -2.60 10.13
C ILE A 97 -19.99 -4.09 9.98
N ASP A 98 -18.99 -4.83 9.50
CA ASP A 98 -19.10 -6.27 9.27
C ASP A 98 -18.75 -7.04 10.55
N ASN A 99 -19.74 -7.68 11.12
CA ASN A 99 -19.62 -8.50 12.33
C ASN A 99 -19.25 -9.96 12.02
N ASN A 100 -18.57 -10.18 10.91
CA ASN A 100 -18.06 -11.50 10.53
C ASN A 100 -16.53 -11.43 10.36
N PRO A 101 -15.82 -12.56 10.50
CA PRO A 101 -14.37 -12.61 10.29
C PRO A 101 -13.95 -12.35 8.82
N GLU A 102 -14.89 -12.55 7.89
CA GLU A 102 -14.70 -12.39 6.44
C GLU A 102 -15.97 -11.80 5.80
N PRO A 103 -15.86 -11.08 4.67
CA PRO A 103 -16.99 -10.36 4.07
C PRO A 103 -18.01 -11.28 3.35
N LEU A 104 -17.85 -12.61 3.43
CA LEU A 104 -18.61 -13.57 2.64
C LEU A 104 -20.12 -13.47 2.87
N ASN A 105 -20.57 -13.25 4.11
CA ASN A 105 -21.99 -13.13 4.44
C ASN A 105 -22.59 -11.86 3.84
N ASN A 106 -21.88 -10.75 3.91
CA ASN A 106 -22.33 -9.50 3.32
C ASN A 106 -22.29 -9.53 1.78
N LEU A 107 -21.32 -10.23 1.16
CA LEU A 107 -21.32 -10.48 -0.28
C LEU A 107 -22.56 -11.29 -0.72
N LYS A 108 -22.92 -12.36 0.00
CA LYS A 108 -24.13 -13.15 -0.29
C LYS A 108 -25.40 -12.35 -0.09
N LEU A 109 -25.45 -11.49 0.92
CA LEU A 109 -26.64 -10.71 1.28
C LEU A 109 -26.89 -9.53 0.34
N LEU A 110 -25.85 -8.75 0.07
CA LEU A 110 -25.93 -7.51 -0.70
C LEU A 110 -25.77 -7.74 -2.21
N LYS A 111 -25.08 -8.81 -2.60
CA LYS A 111 -24.80 -9.18 -3.99
C LYS A 111 -24.29 -7.97 -4.80
N PRO A 112 -23.18 -7.29 -4.41
CA PRO A 112 -22.66 -6.17 -5.17
C PRO A 112 -22.26 -6.60 -6.57
N ASP A 113 -22.41 -5.73 -7.58
CA ASP A 113 -21.97 -6.01 -8.95
C ASP A 113 -20.46 -6.18 -9.03
N PHE A 114 -19.74 -5.43 -8.18
CA PHE A 114 -18.29 -5.46 -8.09
C PHE A 114 -17.81 -5.58 -6.64
N PHE A 115 -16.68 -6.26 -6.46
CA PHE A 115 -15.95 -6.30 -5.21
C PHE A 115 -14.54 -5.76 -5.43
N GLY A 116 -14.24 -4.59 -4.84
CA GLY A 116 -12.96 -3.90 -4.98
C GLY A 116 -11.92 -4.46 -4.02
N LYS A 117 -10.78 -4.91 -4.55
CA LYS A 117 -9.60 -5.37 -3.78
C LYS A 117 -8.36 -4.59 -4.19
N GLY A 118 -7.44 -4.38 -3.25
CA GLY A 118 -6.12 -3.84 -3.56
C GLY A 118 -5.30 -4.80 -4.43
N TYR A 119 -4.40 -4.26 -5.25
CA TYR A 119 -3.57 -5.05 -6.17
C TYR A 119 -2.63 -6.04 -5.45
N GLU A 120 -2.27 -5.76 -4.21
CA GLU A 120 -1.48 -6.66 -3.36
C GLU A 120 -2.13 -8.05 -3.21
N TYR A 121 -3.42 -8.17 -3.47
CA TYR A 121 -4.15 -9.44 -3.47
C TYR A 121 -4.20 -10.13 -4.84
N SER A 122 -3.66 -9.50 -5.90
CA SER A 122 -3.65 -10.06 -7.27
C SER A 122 -2.41 -10.89 -7.59
N SER A 123 -1.27 -10.65 -6.93
CA SER A 123 0.05 -11.14 -7.32
C SER A 123 0.59 -12.34 -6.54
N HIS A 124 -0.06 -12.74 -5.46
CA HIS A 124 0.33 -13.96 -4.74
C HIS A 124 -0.78 -15.00 -4.81
N VAL A 125 -0.44 -16.13 -5.41
CA VAL A 125 -1.08 -17.45 -5.30
C VAL A 125 -2.49 -17.33 -4.73
N VAL A 126 -3.50 -17.69 -5.49
CA VAL A 126 -4.91 -17.75 -5.10
C VAL A 126 -5.04 -18.00 -3.60
N ASN A 127 -5.05 -16.94 -2.81
CA ASN A 127 -5.30 -17.04 -1.38
C ASN A 127 -6.69 -17.70 -1.27
N SER A 128 -6.85 -18.75 -0.48
CA SER A 128 -8.12 -19.45 -0.30
C SER A 128 -9.29 -18.49 -0.09
N LYS A 129 -9.06 -17.38 0.60
CA LYS A 129 -10.04 -16.31 0.84
C LYS A 129 -10.51 -15.59 -0.43
N THR A 130 -9.61 -15.26 -1.35
CA THR A 130 -9.99 -14.64 -2.65
C THR A 130 -10.75 -15.63 -3.52
N GLY A 131 -10.46 -16.92 -3.42
CA GLY A 131 -11.18 -17.98 -4.12
C GLY A 131 -12.63 -18.11 -3.66
N ASP A 132 -12.90 -18.02 -2.38
CA ASP A 132 -14.28 -18.12 -1.85
C ASP A 132 -15.11 -16.87 -2.14
N GLU A 133 -14.49 -15.68 -2.09
CA GLU A 133 -15.12 -14.43 -2.53
C GLU A 133 -15.48 -14.49 -4.01
N SER A 134 -14.57 -14.98 -4.89
CA SER A 134 -14.82 -15.13 -6.33
C SER A 134 -15.98 -16.06 -6.61
N LYS A 135 -16.02 -17.24 -5.99
CA LYS A 135 -17.14 -18.19 -6.15
C LYS A 135 -18.49 -17.58 -5.77
N ILE A 136 -18.54 -16.80 -4.68
CA ILE A 136 -19.78 -16.13 -4.27
C ILE A 136 -20.19 -15.09 -5.32
N LEU A 137 -19.26 -14.24 -5.77
CA LEU A 137 -19.52 -13.23 -6.78
C LEU A 137 -20.00 -13.86 -8.09
N GLU A 138 -19.31 -14.87 -8.58
CA GLU A 138 -19.65 -15.62 -9.80
C GLU A 138 -21.05 -16.25 -9.73
N SER A 139 -21.48 -16.72 -8.55
CA SER A 139 -22.79 -17.35 -8.35
C SER A 139 -23.98 -16.46 -8.71
N TYR A 140 -23.78 -15.13 -8.78
CA TYR A 140 -24.84 -14.17 -9.15
C TYR A 140 -24.38 -13.17 -10.23
N GLY A 141 -23.24 -13.42 -10.90
CA GLY A 141 -22.70 -12.60 -11.99
C GLY A 141 -21.91 -11.37 -11.57
N GLY A 142 -21.52 -11.27 -10.28
CA GLY A 142 -20.62 -10.22 -9.80
C GLY A 142 -19.17 -10.48 -10.19
N LYS A 143 -18.30 -9.47 -10.07
CA LYS A 143 -16.87 -9.53 -10.45
C LYS A 143 -15.97 -8.91 -9.40
N ILE A 144 -14.78 -9.47 -9.22
CA ILE A 144 -13.70 -8.81 -8.48
C ILE A 144 -13.06 -7.78 -9.40
N ILE A 145 -12.82 -6.58 -8.87
CA ILE A 145 -12.03 -5.53 -9.52
C ILE A 145 -10.82 -5.26 -8.65
N PHE A 146 -9.64 -5.47 -9.23
CA PHE A 146 -8.39 -5.08 -8.58
C PHE A 146 -8.12 -3.61 -8.88
N THR A 147 -7.96 -2.84 -7.82
CA THR A 147 -7.55 -1.44 -7.96
C THR A 147 -6.06 -1.41 -8.28
N PRO A 148 -5.59 -0.44 -9.12
CA PRO A 148 -4.17 -0.30 -9.39
C PRO A 148 -3.43 -0.23 -8.07
N GLY A 149 -2.45 -1.13 -7.90
CA GLY A 149 -1.67 -1.23 -6.68
C GLY A 149 -0.97 0.08 -6.44
N ASP A 150 -1.26 0.65 -5.29
CA ASP A 150 -0.50 1.76 -4.79
C ASP A 150 0.60 1.26 -3.88
N ILE A 151 1.67 1.98 -3.95
CA ILE A 151 2.75 1.93 -2.99
C ILE A 151 2.16 1.94 -1.61
N ILE A 152 2.58 0.97 -0.89
CA ILE A 152 2.08 0.54 0.40
C ILE A 152 2.20 1.66 1.43
N TYR A 153 1.21 2.52 1.52
CA TYR A 153 0.88 3.10 2.80
C TYR A 153 0.10 2.04 3.58
N SER A 154 0.78 1.08 4.16
CA SER A 154 0.10 0.25 5.14
C SER A 154 -0.01 1.06 6.43
N SER A 155 -1.18 1.08 7.04
CA SER A 155 -1.33 1.58 8.41
C SER A 155 -0.35 0.89 9.36
N THR A 156 0.08 -0.32 9.05
CA THR A 156 1.14 -1.07 9.75
C THR A 156 2.50 -0.38 9.64
N ALA A 157 2.90 0.11 8.47
CA ALA A 157 4.16 0.83 8.30
C ALA A 157 4.14 2.21 8.98
N LEU A 158 3.00 2.93 8.92
CA LEU A 158 2.80 4.19 9.64
C LEU A 158 2.90 4.00 11.16
N ILE A 159 2.41 2.89 11.67
CA ILE A 159 2.34 2.57 13.08
C ILE A 159 3.67 2.02 13.60
N ASN A 160 4.43 1.31 12.77
CA ASN A 160 5.75 0.77 13.13
C ASN A 160 6.89 1.80 12.96
N SER A 161 6.57 3.09 12.85
CA SER A 161 7.53 4.20 12.74
C SER A 161 8.36 4.22 11.45
N ASP A 162 8.03 3.40 10.45
CA ASP A 162 8.66 3.53 9.15
C ASP A 162 8.07 4.76 8.43
N PRO A 163 8.92 5.72 8.03
CA PRO A 163 8.43 6.89 7.32
C PRO A 163 7.73 6.45 6.02
N PRO A 164 6.56 7.02 5.70
CA PRO A 164 5.85 6.67 4.47
C PRO A 164 6.77 6.91 3.28
N SER A 165 6.75 6.00 2.31
CA SER A 165 7.48 6.17 1.05
C SER A 165 6.86 7.31 0.23
N ILE A 166 7.16 8.53 0.63
CA ILE A 166 6.68 9.76 -0.02
C ILE A 166 7.23 9.88 -1.46
N GLY A 167 8.23 9.07 -1.79
CA GLY A 167 8.95 9.15 -3.08
C GLY A 167 8.03 9.01 -4.29
N LEU A 168 7.10 8.07 -4.27
CA LEU A 168 6.22 7.86 -5.43
C LEU A 168 5.07 8.86 -5.49
N ASP A 169 4.54 9.30 -4.36
CA ASP A 169 3.54 10.39 -4.38
C ASP A 169 4.14 11.68 -4.94
N LYS A 170 5.38 11.98 -4.59
CA LYS A 170 6.13 13.09 -5.21
C LYS A 170 6.34 12.86 -6.70
N LEU A 171 6.70 11.64 -7.11
CA LEU A 171 6.85 11.28 -8.51
C LEU A 171 5.53 11.42 -9.26
N MET A 172 4.43 10.86 -8.75
CA MET A 172 3.10 10.97 -9.37
C MET A 172 2.65 12.43 -9.50
N THR A 173 2.82 13.23 -8.43
CA THR A 173 2.51 14.65 -8.44
C THR A 173 3.37 15.40 -9.47
N LEU A 174 4.66 15.08 -9.58
CA LEU A 174 5.55 15.65 -10.57
C LEU A 174 5.14 15.28 -11.99
N MET A 175 4.87 14.00 -12.23
CA MET A 175 4.44 13.49 -13.53
C MET A 175 3.14 14.16 -13.99
N GLU A 176 2.19 14.33 -13.08
CA GLU A 176 0.91 14.98 -13.36
C GLU A 176 1.12 16.47 -13.70
N LYS A 177 1.93 17.18 -12.91
CA LYS A 177 2.29 18.58 -13.15
C LYS A 177 3.01 18.80 -14.48
N GLU A 178 3.97 17.95 -14.79
CA GLU A 178 4.80 18.04 -16.00
C GLU A 178 4.17 17.31 -17.20
N LYS A 179 2.98 16.73 -17.03
CA LYS A 179 2.24 15.95 -18.05
C LYS A 179 3.03 14.76 -18.61
N ILE A 180 3.87 14.13 -17.78
CA ILE A 180 4.68 12.97 -18.13
C ILE A 180 3.86 11.72 -17.89
N LYS A 181 3.81 10.80 -18.85
CA LYS A 181 3.16 9.48 -18.73
C LYS A 181 4.21 8.39 -18.46
N PHE A 182 3.80 7.28 -17.89
CA PHE A 182 4.68 6.11 -17.72
C PHE A 182 5.26 5.62 -19.06
N GLN A 183 4.54 5.80 -20.15
CA GLN A 183 5.03 5.44 -21.47
C GLN A 183 6.24 6.27 -21.86
N ASP A 184 6.24 7.56 -21.55
CA ASP A 184 7.36 8.49 -21.84
C ASP A 184 8.61 8.07 -21.06
N LEU A 185 8.43 7.63 -19.79
CA LEU A 185 9.53 7.09 -18.98
C LEU A 185 10.09 5.80 -19.56
N LYS A 186 9.23 4.88 -20.04
CA LYS A 186 9.66 3.64 -20.70
C LYS A 186 10.46 3.91 -21.98
N GLU A 187 10.03 4.88 -22.76
CA GLU A 187 10.75 5.28 -23.98
C GLU A 187 12.09 5.91 -23.66
N ALA A 188 12.17 6.74 -22.62
CA ALA A 188 13.42 7.30 -22.13
C ALA A 188 14.41 6.19 -21.72
N LEU A 189 13.96 5.19 -20.93
CA LEU A 189 14.78 4.05 -20.56
C LEU A 189 15.25 3.24 -21.76
N LYS A 190 14.38 3.02 -22.76
CA LYS A 190 14.72 2.35 -24.02
C LYS A 190 15.81 3.10 -24.80
N ASN A 191 15.81 4.41 -24.74
CA ASN A 191 16.85 5.22 -25.39
C ASN A 191 18.14 5.20 -24.60
N LEU A 192 18.08 5.19 -23.25
CA LEU A 192 19.25 5.07 -22.38
C LEU A 192 19.99 3.75 -22.60
N SER A 193 19.31 2.66 -22.95
CA SER A 193 19.94 1.36 -23.23
C SER A 193 20.92 1.39 -24.41
N LYS A 194 20.88 2.42 -25.25
CA LYS A 194 21.80 2.63 -26.38
C LYS A 194 23.04 3.48 -26.01
N ALA A 195 23.03 4.06 -24.81
CA ALA A 195 24.10 4.93 -24.37
C ALA A 195 25.24 4.14 -23.73
N THR A 196 26.45 4.65 -23.89
CA THR A 196 27.63 4.24 -23.14
C THR A 196 28.03 5.37 -22.21
N VAL A 197 28.10 5.11 -20.91
CA VAL A 197 28.43 6.11 -19.90
C VAL A 197 29.73 5.71 -19.19
N HIS A 198 30.68 6.62 -19.12
CA HIS A 198 31.89 6.44 -18.34
C HIS A 198 31.75 7.14 -17.00
N VAL A 199 31.68 6.36 -15.92
CA VAL A 199 31.67 6.84 -14.54
C VAL A 199 33.09 6.83 -14.01
N ILE A 200 33.57 7.96 -13.52
CA ILE A 200 34.91 8.10 -12.93
C ILE A 200 34.74 8.70 -11.54
N GLY A 201 35.32 8.07 -10.53
CA GLY A 201 35.28 8.61 -9.16
C GLY A 201 35.53 7.54 -8.11
N ASP A 202 35.57 7.99 -6.86
CA ASP A 202 35.88 7.16 -5.72
C ASP A 202 34.69 6.25 -5.33
N THR A 203 35.00 5.00 -5.07
CA THR A 203 34.05 4.04 -4.52
C THR A 203 34.11 4.10 -2.99
N ILE A 204 32.95 4.18 -2.36
CA ILE A 204 32.79 4.15 -0.91
C ILE A 204 32.05 2.90 -0.53
N VAL A 205 32.39 2.29 0.61
CA VAL A 205 31.56 1.23 1.21
C VAL A 205 30.84 1.82 2.42
N ASP A 206 29.53 1.97 2.30
CA ASP A 206 28.67 2.45 3.36
C ASP A 206 28.26 1.28 4.26
N SER A 207 28.65 1.33 5.53
CA SER A 207 28.37 0.28 6.51
C SER A 207 27.30 0.71 7.51
N TYR A 208 26.14 0.08 7.45
CA TYR A 208 25.05 0.31 8.37
C TYR A 208 25.05 -0.74 9.48
N THR A 209 25.37 -0.29 10.70
CA THR A 209 25.33 -1.15 11.88
C THR A 209 23.99 -0.99 12.59
N HIS A 210 23.21 -2.06 12.61
CA HIS A 210 21.94 -2.11 13.34
C HIS A 210 22.20 -2.47 14.80
N THR A 211 21.59 -1.68 15.69
CA THR A 211 21.75 -1.86 17.13
C THR A 211 20.40 -1.67 17.83
N SER A 212 20.20 -2.35 18.95
CA SER A 212 19.10 -2.08 19.88
C SER A 212 19.62 -1.38 21.15
N ILE A 213 18.82 -0.47 21.70
CA ILE A 213 19.18 0.23 22.94
C ILE A 213 19.10 -0.78 24.09
N TYR A 214 20.22 -0.93 24.81
CA TYR A 214 20.36 -1.86 25.93
C TYR A 214 20.51 -1.11 27.25
N GLY A 215 19.40 -0.62 27.79
CA GLY A 215 19.33 -0.02 29.12
C GLY A 215 19.65 1.48 29.20
N GLY A 216 19.37 2.06 30.36
CA GLY A 216 19.55 3.50 30.65
C GLY A 216 20.98 3.92 30.88
N GLN A 217 21.23 5.21 30.66
CA GLN A 217 22.50 5.86 30.91
C GLN A 217 22.71 6.03 32.41
N ASN A 218 23.77 5.43 32.98
CA ASN A 218 24.05 5.58 34.42
C ASN A 218 25.16 6.58 34.74
N LYS A 219 26.09 6.88 33.85
CA LYS A 219 27.25 7.75 34.20
C LYS A 219 27.76 8.66 33.08
N THR A 220 27.41 8.42 31.82
CA THR A 220 27.84 9.23 30.67
C THR A 220 26.69 9.46 29.71
N PRO A 221 26.67 10.56 28.93
CA PRO A 221 25.63 10.81 27.96
C PRO A 221 25.70 9.89 26.69
N THR A 222 26.37 8.75 26.82
CA THR A 222 26.58 7.79 25.73
C THR A 222 25.56 6.64 25.86
N PRO A 223 24.69 6.40 24.90
CA PRO A 223 23.76 5.28 24.94
C PRO A 223 24.52 3.94 24.86
N SER A 224 24.13 2.98 25.71
CA SER A 224 24.57 1.60 25.57
C SER A 224 23.69 0.88 24.57
N VAL A 225 24.30 0.33 23.53
CA VAL A 225 23.61 -0.38 22.48
C VAL A 225 24.10 -1.81 22.32
N ARG A 226 23.20 -2.71 22.01
CA ARG A 226 23.54 -4.08 21.63
C ARG A 226 23.67 -4.16 20.13
N TYR A 227 24.81 -4.63 19.62
CA TYR A 227 25.01 -4.94 18.23
C TYR A 227 24.05 -6.06 17.78
N GLU A 228 23.38 -5.90 16.66
CA GLU A 228 22.52 -6.92 16.06
C GLU A 228 23.10 -7.45 14.76
N ASN A 229 23.31 -6.57 13.78
CA ASN A 229 23.91 -6.93 12.50
C ASN A 229 24.56 -5.71 11.84
N ARG A 230 25.33 -5.96 10.80
CA ARG A 230 25.90 -4.95 9.91
C ARG A 230 25.56 -5.30 8.47
N LYS A 231 25.22 -4.30 7.67
CA LYS A 231 24.97 -4.43 6.25
C LYS A 231 25.79 -3.40 5.50
N ASP A 232 26.56 -3.87 4.54
CA ASP A 232 27.44 -3.05 3.71
C ASP A 232 26.78 -2.81 2.34
N TYR A 233 27.00 -1.62 1.78
CA TYR A 233 26.51 -1.20 0.48
C TYR A 233 27.59 -0.47 -0.28
N VAL A 234 27.60 -0.64 -1.61
CA VAL A 234 28.47 0.14 -2.48
C VAL A 234 27.87 1.55 -2.62
N GLY A 235 28.68 2.56 -2.32
CA GLY A 235 28.37 3.99 -2.37
C GLY A 235 29.31 4.77 -3.29
N GLY A 236 29.27 6.11 -3.19
CA GLY A 236 30.10 6.99 -3.99
C GLY A 236 29.85 6.83 -5.50
N ALA A 237 30.92 6.79 -6.30
CA ALA A 237 30.80 6.60 -7.74
C ALA A 237 30.33 5.18 -8.12
N GLY A 238 30.53 4.18 -7.25
CA GLY A 238 30.08 2.82 -7.45
C GLY A 238 28.56 2.73 -7.58
N ILE A 239 27.80 3.29 -6.62
CA ILE A 239 26.33 3.29 -6.69
C ILE A 239 25.80 4.04 -7.93
N VAL A 240 26.50 5.10 -8.38
CA VAL A 240 26.14 5.81 -9.62
C VAL A 240 26.27 4.88 -10.83
N ALA A 241 27.35 4.11 -10.91
CA ALA A 241 27.57 3.13 -11.97
C ALA A 241 26.47 2.05 -11.97
N ILE A 242 26.13 1.51 -10.80
CA ILE A 242 25.06 0.52 -10.62
C ILE A 242 23.70 1.08 -11.10
N HIS A 243 23.35 2.30 -10.68
CA HIS A 243 22.08 2.93 -11.08
C HIS A 243 22.01 3.17 -12.59
N ILE A 244 23.08 3.64 -13.21
CA ILE A 244 23.12 3.85 -14.66
C ILE A 244 22.99 2.52 -15.39
N ARG A 245 23.69 1.47 -14.95
CA ARG A 245 23.57 0.11 -15.50
C ARG A 245 22.14 -0.42 -15.38
N ALA A 246 21.47 -0.15 -14.25
CA ALA A 246 20.07 -0.55 -14.02
C ALA A 246 19.10 0.11 -15.02
N THR A 247 19.43 1.25 -15.63
CA THR A 247 18.65 1.85 -16.72
C THR A 247 18.80 1.14 -18.06
N GLY A 248 19.71 0.15 -18.16
CA GLY A 248 20.03 -0.59 -19.36
C GLY A 248 21.20 -0.01 -20.16
N ALA A 249 21.80 1.10 -19.74
CA ALA A 249 22.97 1.68 -20.40
C ALA A 249 24.23 0.81 -20.22
N THR A 250 25.13 0.87 -21.20
CA THR A 250 26.48 0.31 -21.04
C THR A 250 27.30 1.22 -20.14
N VAL A 251 27.92 0.68 -19.08
CA VAL A 251 28.71 1.45 -18.13
C VAL A 251 30.18 1.03 -18.20
N ILE A 252 31.06 2.01 -18.33
CA ILE A 252 32.50 1.87 -18.08
C ILE A 252 32.73 2.55 -16.73
N PHE A 253 33.24 1.81 -15.77
CA PHE A 253 33.51 2.35 -14.43
C PHE A 253 35.01 2.36 -14.15
N SER A 254 35.57 3.55 -13.89
CA SER A 254 36.97 3.75 -13.49
C SER A 254 37.03 4.30 -12.06
N THR A 255 37.59 3.50 -11.17
CA THR A 255 37.76 3.82 -9.76
C THR A 255 39.11 3.28 -9.26
N VAL A 256 39.50 3.73 -8.08
CA VAL A 256 40.64 3.15 -7.36
C VAL A 256 40.10 2.38 -6.16
N LEU A 257 40.52 1.10 -6.07
CA LEU A 257 40.19 0.24 -4.94
C LEU A 257 41.44 -0.04 -4.11
N GLY A 258 41.26 -0.30 -2.82
CA GLY A 258 42.31 -0.73 -1.92
C GLY A 258 42.69 -2.20 -2.14
N ASP A 259 43.62 -2.68 -1.33
CA ASP A 259 44.00 -4.09 -1.28
C ASP A 259 43.43 -4.70 0.03
N ASP A 260 42.11 -4.76 0.11
CA ASP A 260 41.38 -5.24 1.26
C ASP A 260 40.15 -6.09 0.89
N HIS A 261 39.46 -6.63 1.89
CA HIS A 261 38.28 -7.46 1.67
C HIS A 261 37.09 -6.72 1.02
N TYR A 262 37.04 -5.40 1.12
CA TYR A 262 35.99 -4.59 0.49
C TYR A 262 36.16 -4.51 -1.03
N THR A 263 37.38 -4.64 -1.54
CA THR A 263 37.61 -4.72 -2.98
C THR A 263 36.83 -5.88 -3.62
N THR A 264 36.90 -7.07 -3.00
CA THR A 264 36.15 -8.24 -3.49
C THR A 264 34.63 -8.00 -3.40
N PHE A 265 34.16 -7.35 -2.34
CA PHE A 265 32.76 -6.99 -2.16
C PHE A 265 32.29 -6.06 -3.29
N VAL A 266 33.02 -4.97 -3.56
CA VAL A 266 32.70 -3.98 -4.61
C VAL A 266 32.70 -4.59 -6.01
N ILE A 267 33.62 -5.51 -6.31
CA ILE A 267 33.71 -6.15 -7.63
C ILE A 267 32.52 -7.08 -7.89
N ASN A 268 31.97 -7.69 -6.85
CA ASN A 268 30.90 -8.69 -6.96
C ASN A 268 29.49 -8.09 -6.92
N ASP A 269 29.34 -6.83 -6.53
CA ASP A 269 28.06 -6.11 -6.45
C ASP A 269 27.67 -5.50 -7.80
#